data_0d0d610a15b54ac34d469f356b7da9a1
#
_entry.id   0d0d610a15b54ac34d469f356b7da9a1
#
_cell.length_a   1.000
_cell.length_b   1.000
_cell.length_c   1.000
_cell.angle_alpha   90.00
_cell.angle_beta   90.00
_cell.angle_gamma   90.00
#
_symmetry.space_group_name_H-M   'P 1'
#
loop_
_entity.id
_entity.type
_entity.pdbx_description
1 polymer ?
#
loop_
_entity_poly.entity_id
_entity_poly.type
_entity_poly.pdbx_seq_one_letter_code
_entity_poly.pdbx_strand_id
1 'polypeptide(L)'
;ALLWAVGCQRGRGLPVEGWEETPNCVSGVAFLDAFNKEAMKVTAEKVVCIGGGDTSIDVVSVARRLGKIDQINERDRPEEVIGGYTAHDSAMVAARQGAHVTLTALFERTGMTATEEEVDDALTEGVTILNGVMPVALNRGEDGRATGLRLAKCEIDEKGIPTPIAGTEFEVEADLIVSAIGQAGDLSGIEEMGNERQLIEADRFFQVPDRRGHFVAGDIVRPHLLTTA
;
A
#
# COMPACT_ATOMS: atom_id res chain seq x y z
N ALA A 1 -13.08 13.97 30.24
CA ALA A 1 -12.73 12.78 29.45
C ALA A 1 -12.09 13.25 28.15
N LEU A 2 -11.07 12.53 27.70
CA LEU A 2 -10.35 12.75 26.45
C LEU A 2 -10.50 11.50 25.58
N LEU A 3 -10.88 11.66 24.31
CA LEU A 3 -10.98 10.56 23.34
C LEU A 3 -9.85 10.71 22.29
N TRP A 4 -9.06 9.67 22.15
CA TRP A 4 -8.03 9.54 21.13
C TRP A 4 -8.56 8.71 19.96
N ALA A 5 -8.74 9.33 18.81
CA ALA A 5 -9.22 8.69 17.59
C ALA A 5 -8.34 9.14 16.40
N VAL A 6 -7.03 8.98 16.56
CA VAL A 6 -6.01 9.55 15.67
C VAL A 6 -5.71 8.66 14.46
N GLY A 7 -6.26 7.45 14.41
CA GLY A 7 -6.07 6.51 13.30
C GLY A 7 -4.63 6.03 13.13
N CYS A 8 -4.36 5.31 12.03
CA CYS A 8 -3.05 4.84 11.61
C CYS A 8 -2.65 5.54 10.31
N GLN A 9 -1.82 6.58 10.39
CA GLN A 9 -1.47 7.45 9.25
C GLN A 9 -0.07 7.19 8.69
N ARG A 10 0.74 6.36 9.35
CA ARG A 10 2.07 5.98 8.88
C ARG A 10 2.02 4.65 8.15
N GLY A 11 2.31 4.65 6.85
CA GLY A 11 2.56 3.42 6.10
C GLY A 11 3.90 2.79 6.49
N ARG A 12 3.96 1.46 6.51
CA ARG A 12 5.18 0.72 6.79
C ARG A 12 6.03 0.58 5.53
N GLY A 13 7.33 0.84 5.65
CA GLY A 13 8.33 0.52 4.63
C GLY A 13 8.64 -0.98 4.58
N LEU A 14 9.26 -1.43 3.50
CA LEU A 14 9.72 -2.81 3.41
C LEU A 14 10.97 -3.01 4.29
N PRO A 15 11.09 -4.18 4.96
CA PRO A 15 12.27 -4.52 5.75
C PRO A 15 13.42 -5.02 4.84
N VAL A 16 13.77 -4.25 3.82
CA VAL A 16 14.89 -4.52 2.90
C VAL A 16 15.91 -3.41 2.98
N GLU A 17 17.17 -3.76 2.82
CA GLU A 17 18.27 -2.78 2.89
C GLU A 17 18.10 -1.68 1.85
N GLY A 18 18.28 -0.43 2.27
CA GLY A 18 18.23 0.75 1.40
C GLY A 18 16.82 1.26 1.10
N TRP A 19 15.79 0.74 1.76
CA TRP A 19 14.41 1.21 1.53
C TRP A 19 14.24 2.71 1.78
N GLU A 20 14.66 3.17 2.96
CA GLU A 20 14.45 4.56 3.41
C GLU A 20 15.26 5.58 2.61
N GLU A 21 16.39 5.15 2.03
CA GLU A 21 17.28 6.00 1.25
C GLU A 21 16.91 6.04 -0.24
N THR A 22 15.95 5.22 -0.67
CA THR A 22 15.60 5.07 -2.09
C THR A 22 14.39 5.95 -2.44
N PRO A 23 14.57 7.03 -3.22
CA PRO A 23 13.57 8.09 -3.37
C PRO A 23 12.29 7.68 -4.12
N ASN A 24 12.32 6.58 -4.87
CA ASN A 24 11.14 6.02 -5.55
C ASN A 24 10.61 4.75 -4.87
N CYS A 25 10.91 4.61 -3.58
CA CYS A 25 10.29 3.63 -2.68
C CYS A 25 9.40 4.39 -1.70
N VAL A 26 8.11 4.16 -1.72
CA VAL A 26 7.14 4.92 -0.93
C VAL A 26 6.15 3.99 -0.22
N SER A 27 5.54 4.45 0.87
CA SER A 27 4.43 3.70 1.48
C SER A 27 3.13 3.93 0.72
N GLY A 28 2.20 2.96 0.76
CA GLY A 28 0.88 3.06 0.14
C GLY A 28 0.09 4.26 0.64
N VAL A 29 0.18 4.56 1.95
CA VAL A 29 -0.47 5.74 2.53
C VAL A 29 0.09 7.03 1.94
N ALA A 30 1.41 7.17 1.85
CA ALA A 30 2.03 8.37 1.28
C ALA A 30 1.71 8.51 -0.22
N PHE A 31 1.67 7.38 -0.94
CA PHE A 31 1.30 7.34 -2.35
C PHE A 31 -0.15 7.83 -2.57
N LEU A 32 -1.11 7.27 -1.84
CA LEU A 32 -2.53 7.63 -1.96
C LEU A 32 -2.80 9.06 -1.46
N ASP A 33 -2.13 9.49 -0.39
CA ASP A 33 -2.23 10.86 0.11
C ASP A 33 -1.74 11.88 -0.93
N ALA A 34 -0.61 11.61 -1.58
CA ALA A 34 -0.08 12.46 -2.65
C ALA A 34 -1.02 12.50 -3.86
N PHE A 35 -1.65 11.39 -4.22
CA PHE A 35 -2.65 11.34 -5.29
C PHE A 35 -3.88 12.16 -4.92
N ASN A 36 -4.47 11.92 -3.75
CA ASN A 36 -5.69 12.61 -3.30
C ASN A 36 -5.51 14.13 -3.11
N LYS A 37 -4.29 14.57 -2.80
CA LYS A 37 -3.94 15.99 -2.68
C LYS A 37 -3.51 16.63 -4.02
N GLU A 38 -3.62 15.90 -5.12
CA GLU A 38 -3.14 16.35 -6.45
C GLU A 38 -1.66 16.77 -6.44
N ALA A 39 -0.90 16.26 -5.45
CA ALA A 39 0.50 16.58 -5.25
C ALA A 39 1.44 15.59 -5.96
N MET A 40 0.89 14.55 -6.61
CA MET A 40 1.67 13.55 -7.30
C MET A 40 2.18 14.08 -8.63
N LYS A 41 3.51 14.22 -8.72
CA LYS A 41 4.20 14.69 -9.95
C LYS A 41 5.04 13.56 -10.59
N VAL A 42 4.73 12.31 -10.26
CA VAL A 42 5.53 11.15 -10.70
C VAL A 42 4.82 10.47 -11.86
N THR A 43 5.53 10.34 -12.98
CA THR A 43 5.18 9.38 -14.03
C THR A 43 6.01 8.12 -13.80
N ALA A 44 5.37 6.97 -13.77
CA ALA A 44 6.03 5.66 -13.70
C ALA A 44 5.45 4.77 -14.80
N GLU A 45 6.31 4.03 -15.48
CA GLU A 45 5.89 3.06 -16.50
C GLU A 45 5.73 1.65 -15.91
N LYS A 46 6.51 1.35 -14.85
CA LYS A 46 6.53 0.06 -14.16
C LYS A 46 6.40 0.27 -12.67
N VAL A 47 5.27 -0.13 -12.11
CA VAL A 47 4.99 0.00 -10.67
C VAL A 47 4.89 -1.38 -10.03
N VAL A 48 5.63 -1.58 -8.95
CA VAL A 48 5.50 -2.77 -8.10
C VAL A 48 4.89 -2.36 -6.78
N CYS A 49 3.72 -2.92 -6.44
CA CYS A 49 3.05 -2.78 -5.15
C CYS A 49 3.23 -4.06 -4.35
N ILE A 50 3.56 -3.93 -3.07
CA ILE A 50 3.73 -5.04 -2.15
C ILE A 50 2.64 -4.99 -1.08
N GLY A 51 1.80 -6.01 -1.04
CA GLY A 51 0.71 -6.14 -0.07
C GLY A 51 -0.41 -7.03 -0.59
N GLY A 52 -1.32 -7.44 0.26
CA GLY A 52 -2.46 -8.30 -0.08
C GLY A 52 -3.77 -7.83 0.54
N GLY A 53 -3.85 -6.58 1.00
CA GLY A 53 -5.02 -5.96 1.61
C GLY A 53 -5.59 -4.83 0.77
N ASP A 54 -6.70 -4.24 1.21
CA ASP A 54 -7.46 -3.19 0.53
C ASP A 54 -6.58 -2.01 0.09
N THR A 55 -5.68 -1.54 0.98
CA THR A 55 -4.73 -0.47 0.63
C THR A 55 -3.88 -0.82 -0.60
N SER A 56 -3.52 -2.09 -0.78
CA SER A 56 -2.74 -2.51 -1.94
C SER A 56 -3.55 -2.49 -3.23
N ILE A 57 -4.83 -2.82 -3.15
CA ILE A 57 -5.77 -2.73 -4.29
C ILE A 57 -5.98 -1.27 -4.68
N ASP A 58 -6.22 -0.37 -3.71
CA ASP A 58 -6.32 1.07 -3.96
C ASP A 58 -5.05 1.60 -4.66
N VAL A 59 -3.87 1.21 -4.17
CA VAL A 59 -2.59 1.61 -4.75
C VAL A 59 -2.47 1.15 -6.21
N VAL A 60 -2.77 -0.11 -6.52
CA VAL A 60 -2.61 -0.61 -7.90
C VAL A 60 -3.63 0.02 -8.84
N SER A 61 -4.85 0.26 -8.40
CA SER A 61 -5.88 0.95 -9.18
C SER A 61 -5.48 2.39 -9.52
N VAL A 62 -4.88 3.12 -8.57
CA VAL A 62 -4.32 4.45 -8.83
C VAL A 62 -3.07 4.37 -9.71
N ALA A 63 -2.17 3.42 -9.45
CA ALA A 63 -0.91 3.27 -10.18
C ALA A 63 -1.14 2.98 -11.67
N ARG A 64 -2.19 2.26 -12.02
CA ARG A 64 -2.60 2.04 -13.42
C ARG A 64 -2.84 3.34 -14.19
N ARG A 65 -3.13 4.44 -13.50
CA ARG A 65 -3.40 5.75 -14.08
C ARG A 65 -2.15 6.64 -14.19
N LEU A 66 -0.98 6.20 -13.71
CA LEU A 66 0.27 6.96 -13.73
C LEU A 66 1.03 6.91 -15.06
N GLY A 67 0.67 6.03 -15.98
CA GLY A 67 1.33 5.88 -17.26
C GLY A 67 1.21 7.14 -18.15
N LYS A 68 2.06 7.24 -19.17
CA LYS A 68 1.92 8.27 -20.20
C LYS A 68 0.59 8.09 -20.92
N ILE A 69 -0.29 9.06 -20.76
CA ILE A 69 -1.47 9.20 -21.59
C ILE A 69 -1.02 9.99 -22.83
N ASP A 70 -0.72 9.29 -23.91
CA ASP A 70 -0.25 9.93 -25.15
C ASP A 70 -1.39 10.64 -25.91
N GLN A 71 -2.64 10.32 -25.63
CA GLN A 71 -3.82 10.99 -26.20
C GLN A 71 -4.92 11.05 -25.14
N ILE A 72 -5.17 12.23 -24.61
CA ILE A 72 -6.35 12.53 -23.80
C ILE A 72 -7.46 12.96 -24.78
N ASN A 73 -8.55 12.22 -24.86
CA ASN A 73 -9.75 12.68 -25.54
C ASN A 73 -10.23 13.96 -24.83
N GLU A 74 -10.66 14.98 -25.58
CA GLU A 74 -11.16 16.25 -25.01
C GLU A 74 -12.34 16.06 -24.02
N ARG A 75 -13.02 14.91 -24.09
CA ARG A 75 -14.07 14.51 -23.14
C ARG A 75 -13.55 13.95 -21.82
N ASP A 76 -12.27 13.55 -21.76
CA ASP A 76 -11.63 12.95 -20.59
C ASP A 76 -10.64 13.93 -19.95
N ARG A 77 -11.04 15.20 -19.83
CA ARG A 77 -10.20 16.23 -19.20
C ARG A 77 -10.02 15.88 -17.71
N PRO A 78 -8.81 16.10 -17.15
CA PRO A 78 -8.54 15.83 -15.73
C PRO A 78 -9.53 16.50 -14.78
N GLU A 79 -10.08 17.65 -15.15
CA GLU A 79 -11.07 18.38 -14.36
C GLU A 79 -12.42 17.68 -14.28
N GLU A 80 -12.77 16.83 -15.26
CA GLU A 80 -14.02 16.07 -15.28
C GLU A 80 -13.85 14.68 -14.63
N VAL A 81 -12.63 14.15 -14.63
CA VAL A 81 -12.28 12.86 -14.00
C VAL A 81 -12.33 12.97 -12.46
N ILE A 82 -12.07 14.15 -11.91
CA ILE A 82 -12.12 14.43 -10.46
C ILE A 82 -13.56 14.47 -9.91
N GLY A 83 -14.56 14.60 -10.77
CA GLY A 83 -15.98 14.72 -10.40
C GLY A 83 -16.69 13.44 -9.96
N GLY A 84 -16.01 12.33 -9.73
CA GLY A 84 -16.53 11.15 -9.01
C GLY A 84 -17.48 10.21 -9.75
N TYR A 85 -17.96 10.51 -10.96
CA TYR A 85 -18.90 9.65 -11.69
C TYR A 85 -18.29 8.97 -12.92
N THR A 86 -17.22 9.50 -13.44
CA THR A 86 -16.47 8.95 -14.59
C THR A 86 -15.23 8.18 -14.18
N ALA A 87 -14.96 8.07 -12.89
CA ALA A 87 -13.74 7.41 -12.40
C ALA A 87 -13.63 5.95 -12.87
N HIS A 88 -14.76 5.22 -12.94
CA HIS A 88 -14.77 3.82 -13.38
C HIS A 88 -14.55 3.70 -14.90
N ASP A 89 -15.24 4.48 -15.71
CA ASP A 89 -15.16 4.39 -17.16
C ASP A 89 -13.87 5.03 -17.71
N SER A 90 -13.46 6.15 -17.13
CA SER A 90 -12.18 6.80 -17.47
C SER A 90 -10.98 5.99 -16.97
N ALA A 91 -11.12 5.26 -15.86
CA ALA A 91 -10.12 4.31 -15.37
C ALA A 91 -9.92 3.15 -16.34
N MET A 92 -10.98 2.62 -16.95
CA MET A 92 -10.89 1.56 -17.94
C MET A 92 -10.20 2.03 -19.23
N VAL A 93 -10.39 3.28 -19.64
CA VAL A 93 -9.73 3.86 -20.82
C VAL A 93 -8.27 4.20 -20.51
N ALA A 94 -7.98 4.79 -19.36
CA ALA A 94 -6.62 5.04 -18.89
C ALA A 94 -5.84 3.75 -18.60
N ALA A 95 -6.51 2.71 -18.10
CA ALA A 95 -5.92 1.38 -17.86
C ALA A 95 -5.36 0.72 -19.13
N ARG A 96 -5.88 1.03 -20.28
CA ARG A 96 -5.36 0.52 -21.57
C ARG A 96 -4.04 1.15 -22.01
N GLN A 97 -3.65 2.28 -21.40
CA GLN A 97 -2.42 3.04 -21.72
C GLN A 97 -1.58 3.35 -20.47
N GLY A 98 -2.00 2.88 -19.29
CA GLY A 98 -1.38 3.17 -18.01
C GLY A 98 -0.10 2.38 -17.75
N ALA A 99 0.49 2.60 -16.58
CA ALA A 99 1.67 1.88 -16.12
C ALA A 99 1.44 0.36 -16.08
N HIS A 100 2.49 -0.40 -16.30
CA HIS A 100 2.52 -1.83 -15.98
C HIS A 100 2.60 -1.99 -14.47
N VAL A 101 1.52 -2.49 -13.88
CA VAL A 101 1.41 -2.63 -12.43
C VAL A 101 1.51 -4.10 -12.04
N THR A 102 2.42 -4.40 -11.13
CA THR A 102 2.54 -5.71 -10.50
C THR A 102 2.23 -5.61 -9.02
N LEU A 103 1.25 -6.38 -8.56
CA LEU A 103 0.94 -6.58 -7.16
C LEU A 103 1.62 -7.87 -6.68
N THR A 104 2.33 -7.81 -5.55
CA THR A 104 2.93 -8.99 -4.93
C THR A 104 2.31 -9.23 -3.57
N ALA A 105 1.93 -10.46 -3.27
CA ALA A 105 1.34 -10.84 -1.99
C ALA A 105 2.06 -12.07 -1.40
N LEU A 106 2.22 -12.07 -0.07
CA LEU A 106 2.79 -13.21 0.67
C LEU A 106 1.94 -14.45 0.58
N PHE A 107 0.61 -14.26 0.60
CA PHE A 107 -0.36 -15.34 0.62
C PHE A 107 -0.84 -15.69 -0.79
N GLU A 108 -1.30 -16.91 -0.95
CA GLU A 108 -2.12 -17.27 -2.10
C GLU A 108 -3.38 -16.39 -2.16
N ARG A 109 -4.02 -16.33 -3.33
CA ARG A 109 -5.19 -15.48 -3.56
C ARG A 109 -6.26 -15.61 -2.46
N THR A 110 -6.55 -16.83 -2.02
CA THR A 110 -7.55 -17.12 -0.98
C THR A 110 -7.14 -16.66 0.42
N GLY A 111 -5.87 -16.31 0.62
CA GLY A 111 -5.33 -15.79 1.88
C GLY A 111 -5.12 -14.27 1.87
N MET A 112 -5.40 -13.60 0.77
CA MET A 112 -5.38 -12.15 0.71
C MET A 112 -6.52 -11.57 1.58
N THR A 113 -6.31 -10.43 2.21
CA THR A 113 -7.35 -9.77 3.01
C THR A 113 -8.23 -8.85 2.19
N ALA A 114 -7.81 -8.47 0.97
CA ALA A 114 -8.68 -7.83 -0.03
C ALA A 114 -9.78 -8.80 -0.46
N THR A 115 -10.94 -8.27 -0.81
CA THR A 115 -12.08 -9.09 -1.26
C THR A 115 -11.79 -9.73 -2.61
N GLU A 116 -12.44 -10.87 -2.90
CA GLU A 116 -12.30 -11.53 -4.21
C GLU A 116 -12.73 -10.63 -5.36
N GLU A 117 -13.78 -9.82 -5.16
CA GLU A 117 -14.30 -8.86 -6.14
C GLU A 117 -13.27 -7.79 -6.48
N GLU A 118 -12.64 -7.18 -5.48
CA GLU A 118 -11.57 -6.18 -5.68
C GLU A 118 -10.34 -6.77 -6.39
N VAL A 119 -9.98 -8.02 -6.07
CA VAL A 119 -8.88 -8.72 -6.75
C VAL A 119 -9.22 -9.00 -8.21
N ASP A 120 -10.47 -9.40 -8.50
CA ASP A 120 -10.94 -9.63 -9.88
C ASP A 120 -11.00 -8.33 -10.68
N ASP A 121 -11.42 -7.23 -10.08
CA ASP A 121 -11.41 -5.91 -10.69
C ASP A 121 -9.99 -5.48 -11.07
N ALA A 122 -9.03 -5.62 -10.13
CA ALA A 122 -7.62 -5.33 -10.41
C ALA A 122 -7.05 -6.16 -11.57
N LEU A 123 -7.37 -7.46 -11.63
CA LEU A 123 -6.98 -8.33 -12.74
C LEU A 123 -7.62 -7.90 -14.07
N THR A 124 -8.89 -7.49 -14.04
CA THR A 124 -9.63 -7.00 -15.23
C THR A 124 -9.02 -5.68 -15.72
N GLU A 125 -8.54 -4.83 -14.81
CA GLU A 125 -7.78 -3.61 -15.12
C GLU A 125 -6.37 -3.89 -15.64
N GLY A 126 -5.95 -5.14 -15.72
CA GLY A 126 -4.66 -5.57 -16.25
C GLY A 126 -3.49 -5.47 -15.25
N VAL A 127 -3.78 -5.53 -13.96
CA VAL A 127 -2.74 -5.70 -12.92
C VAL A 127 -2.24 -7.15 -12.96
N THR A 128 -0.92 -7.33 -12.93
CA THR A 128 -0.30 -8.64 -12.73
C THR A 128 -0.22 -8.93 -11.24
N ILE A 129 -0.75 -10.06 -10.78
CA ILE A 129 -0.70 -10.44 -9.36
C ILE A 129 0.23 -11.65 -9.19
N LEU A 130 1.24 -11.51 -8.32
CA LEU A 130 2.18 -12.55 -7.94
C LEU A 130 1.93 -12.94 -6.49
N ASN A 131 1.40 -14.13 -6.29
CA ASN A 131 1.10 -14.69 -4.97
C ASN A 131 2.24 -15.58 -4.45
N GLY A 132 2.31 -15.77 -3.13
CA GLY A 132 3.30 -16.64 -2.49
C GLY A 132 4.74 -16.15 -2.63
N VAL A 133 4.94 -14.84 -2.76
CA VAL A 133 6.27 -14.23 -2.94
C VAL A 133 6.51 -13.12 -1.92
N MET A 134 7.80 -12.91 -1.61
CA MET A 134 8.22 -11.85 -0.71
C MET A 134 9.40 -11.07 -1.29
N PRO A 135 9.53 -9.78 -0.97
CA PRO A 135 10.71 -9.00 -1.33
C PRO A 135 11.94 -9.45 -0.51
N VAL A 136 13.07 -9.58 -1.20
CA VAL A 136 14.35 -9.95 -0.57
C VAL A 136 15.43 -8.91 -0.74
N ALA A 137 15.39 -8.10 -1.80
CA ALA A 137 16.34 -7.01 -2.01
C ALA A 137 15.81 -5.97 -2.99
N LEU A 138 16.33 -4.73 -2.89
CA LEU A 138 16.17 -3.70 -3.89
C LEU A 138 17.31 -3.74 -4.91
N ASN A 139 16.97 -3.60 -6.20
CA ASN A 139 17.93 -3.30 -7.23
C ASN A 139 17.96 -1.78 -7.41
N ARG A 140 19.15 -1.17 -7.31
CA ARG A 140 19.31 0.29 -7.42
C ARG A 140 20.26 0.65 -8.56
N GLY A 141 19.95 1.71 -9.27
CA GLY A 141 20.83 2.32 -10.26
C GLY A 141 21.92 3.18 -9.62
N GLU A 142 22.82 3.70 -10.45
CA GLU A 142 23.91 4.59 -10.02
C GLU A 142 23.40 5.93 -9.43
N ASP A 143 22.19 6.33 -9.80
CA ASP A 143 21.50 7.52 -9.30
C ASP A 143 20.83 7.30 -7.92
N GLY A 144 20.95 6.11 -7.34
CA GLY A 144 20.38 5.72 -6.05
C GLY A 144 18.88 5.39 -6.10
N ARG A 145 18.24 5.44 -7.28
CA ARG A 145 16.84 5.05 -7.45
C ARG A 145 16.70 3.54 -7.59
N ALA A 146 15.57 3.00 -7.16
CA ALA A 146 15.23 1.62 -7.46
C ALA A 146 14.99 1.46 -8.97
N THR A 147 15.54 0.39 -9.53
CA THR A 147 15.32 -0.07 -10.90
C THR A 147 14.53 -1.38 -10.93
N GLY A 148 14.28 -1.95 -9.77
CA GLY A 148 13.54 -3.19 -9.62
C GLY A 148 13.57 -3.74 -8.20
N LEU A 149 12.86 -4.83 -8.04
CA LEU A 149 12.74 -5.57 -6.79
C LEU A 149 13.09 -7.03 -7.03
N ARG A 150 13.99 -7.58 -6.23
CA ARG A 150 14.24 -9.01 -6.19
C ARG A 150 13.27 -9.66 -5.22
N LEU A 151 12.52 -10.62 -5.74
CA LEU A 151 11.51 -11.41 -5.04
C LEU A 151 11.98 -12.85 -4.91
N ALA A 152 11.47 -13.57 -3.92
CA ALA A 152 11.58 -15.02 -3.81
C ALA A 152 10.21 -15.61 -3.46
N LYS A 153 9.98 -16.87 -3.81
CA LYS A 153 8.87 -17.62 -3.21
C LYS A 153 9.07 -17.69 -1.71
N CYS A 154 8.00 -17.73 -0.95
CA CYS A 154 8.08 -17.78 0.51
C CYS A 154 7.20 -18.86 1.10
N GLU A 155 7.63 -19.35 2.26
CA GLU A 155 6.81 -20.14 3.17
C GLU A 155 6.45 -19.30 4.38
N ILE A 156 5.25 -19.48 4.91
CA ILE A 156 4.77 -18.74 6.07
C ILE A 156 4.61 -19.74 7.21
N ASP A 157 5.29 -19.48 8.32
CA ASP A 157 5.22 -20.34 9.50
C ASP A 157 3.88 -20.19 10.27
N GLU A 158 3.68 -21.02 11.28
CA GLU A 158 2.48 -20.99 12.13
C GLU A 158 2.26 -19.66 12.88
N LYS A 159 3.31 -18.82 12.95
CA LYS A 159 3.26 -17.49 13.56
C LYS A 159 3.00 -16.38 12.55
N GLY A 160 2.87 -16.73 11.26
CA GLY A 160 2.67 -15.78 10.16
C GLY A 160 3.96 -15.10 9.69
N ILE A 161 5.14 -15.65 10.03
CA ILE A 161 6.43 -15.07 9.62
C ILE A 161 6.83 -15.66 8.27
N PRO A 162 6.99 -14.83 7.22
CA PRO A 162 7.43 -15.30 5.91
C PRO A 162 8.94 -15.57 5.91
N THR A 163 9.33 -16.65 5.24
CA THR A 163 10.74 -17.01 5.00
C THR A 163 10.96 -17.29 3.52
N PRO A 164 11.96 -16.69 2.89
CA PRO A 164 12.22 -16.91 1.46
C PRO A 164 12.75 -18.33 1.20
N ILE A 165 12.31 -18.95 0.11
CA ILE A 165 12.78 -20.25 -0.35
C ILE A 165 14.01 -20.00 -1.23
N ALA A 166 15.18 -20.46 -0.77
CA ALA A 166 16.44 -20.31 -1.49
C ALA A 166 16.40 -20.94 -2.89
N GLY A 167 16.97 -20.25 -3.88
CA GLY A 167 17.02 -20.71 -5.27
C GLY A 167 15.74 -20.44 -6.06
N THR A 168 14.78 -19.68 -5.50
CA THR A 168 13.56 -19.27 -6.19
C THR A 168 13.55 -17.78 -6.51
N GLU A 169 14.67 -17.11 -6.32
CA GLU A 169 14.78 -15.66 -6.50
C GLU A 169 14.61 -15.28 -7.99
N PHE A 170 13.87 -14.20 -8.21
CA PHE A 170 13.69 -13.59 -9.53
C PHE A 170 13.55 -12.07 -9.39
N GLU A 171 13.69 -11.38 -10.50
CA GLU A 171 13.65 -9.91 -10.52
C GLU A 171 12.39 -9.41 -11.23
N VAL A 172 11.85 -8.31 -10.70
CA VAL A 172 10.77 -7.53 -11.32
C VAL A 172 11.28 -6.10 -11.47
N GLU A 173 11.28 -5.60 -12.69
CA GLU A 173 11.67 -4.21 -12.97
C GLU A 173 10.61 -3.24 -12.41
N ALA A 174 11.07 -2.10 -11.89
CA ALA A 174 10.20 -1.07 -11.35
C ALA A 174 10.83 0.32 -11.40
N ASP A 175 10.04 1.31 -11.79
CA ASP A 175 10.36 2.73 -11.71
C ASP A 175 9.83 3.35 -10.41
N LEU A 176 8.85 2.69 -9.80
CA LEU A 176 8.23 3.05 -8.53
C LEU A 176 7.88 1.78 -7.75
N ILE A 177 8.26 1.75 -6.48
CA ILE A 177 7.92 0.65 -5.57
C ILE A 177 7.08 1.19 -4.43
N VAL A 178 5.90 0.58 -4.22
CA VAL A 178 4.94 1.00 -3.20
C VAL A 178 4.74 -0.10 -2.17
N SER A 179 5.03 0.20 -0.91
CA SER A 179 4.82 -0.72 0.20
C SER A 179 3.45 -0.52 0.83
N ALA A 180 2.57 -1.51 0.70
CA ALA A 180 1.23 -1.55 1.29
C ALA A 180 1.08 -2.70 2.31
N ILE A 181 2.11 -2.91 3.14
CA ILE A 181 2.21 -4.02 4.12
C ILE A 181 1.67 -3.66 5.51
N GLY A 182 0.82 -2.68 5.60
CA GLY A 182 0.16 -2.24 6.81
C GLY A 182 0.54 -0.82 7.23
N GLN A 183 -0.09 -0.40 8.32
CA GLN A 183 -0.03 0.95 8.83
C GLN A 183 0.32 0.95 10.32
N ALA A 184 0.76 2.10 10.81
CA ALA A 184 1.05 2.36 12.22
C ALA A 184 0.53 3.74 12.62
N GLY A 185 0.32 3.95 13.91
CA GLY A 185 -0.03 5.26 14.44
C GLY A 185 1.15 6.25 14.34
N ASP A 186 0.83 7.51 14.12
CA ASP A 186 1.77 8.59 14.41
C ASP A 186 1.46 9.10 15.82
N LEU A 187 2.32 8.70 16.77
CA LEU A 187 2.17 9.02 18.19
C LEU A 187 3.16 10.13 18.62
N SER A 188 3.61 10.95 17.66
CA SER A 188 4.51 12.08 17.95
C SER A 188 3.88 13.03 18.97
N GLY A 189 4.57 13.25 20.10
CA GLY A 189 4.11 14.05 21.23
C GLY A 189 3.23 13.32 22.25
N ILE A 190 2.93 12.04 22.02
CA ILE A 190 2.23 11.14 22.95
C ILE A 190 2.86 9.73 22.93
N GLU A 191 4.16 9.66 22.69
CA GLU A 191 4.92 8.41 22.50
C GLU A 191 4.73 7.43 23.67
N GLU A 192 4.57 7.97 24.88
CA GLU A 192 4.37 7.18 26.08
C GLU A 192 3.01 6.46 26.16
N MET A 193 2.11 6.72 25.21
CA MET A 193 0.84 6.02 25.09
C MET A 193 0.92 4.82 24.14
N GLY A 194 1.97 4.76 23.31
CA GLY A 194 2.15 3.75 22.31
C GLY A 194 2.73 2.44 22.86
N ASN A 195 2.31 1.32 22.27
CA ASN A 195 2.97 0.03 22.45
C ASN A 195 4.05 -0.18 21.36
N GLU A 196 4.72 -1.34 21.38
CA GLU A 196 5.76 -1.71 20.41
C GLU A 196 5.28 -1.70 18.95
N ARG A 197 3.97 -1.79 18.72
CA ARG A 197 3.34 -1.73 17.39
C ARG A 197 2.91 -0.33 16.98
N GLN A 198 3.23 0.69 17.80
CA GLN A 198 2.76 2.07 17.63
C GLN A 198 1.22 2.19 17.61
N LEU A 199 0.56 1.40 18.44
CA LEU A 199 -0.87 1.45 18.70
C LEU A 199 -1.10 1.83 20.16
N ILE A 200 -2.28 2.36 20.50
CA ILE A 200 -2.67 2.66 21.87
C ILE A 200 -3.51 1.50 22.39
N GLU A 201 -3.10 0.93 23.51
CA GLU A 201 -3.87 -0.15 24.15
C GLU A 201 -5.16 0.36 24.77
N ALA A 202 -6.18 -0.49 24.76
CA ALA A 202 -7.47 -0.22 25.35
C ALA A 202 -7.95 -1.42 26.18
N ASP A 203 -8.63 -1.12 27.28
CA ASP A 203 -9.40 -2.13 28.01
C ASP A 203 -10.75 -2.43 27.29
N ARG A 204 -11.56 -3.31 27.88
CA ARG A 204 -12.89 -3.68 27.34
C ARG A 204 -13.89 -2.52 27.26
N PHE A 205 -13.60 -1.38 27.88
CA PHE A 205 -14.41 -0.16 27.86
C PHE A 205 -13.78 0.96 27.03
N PHE A 206 -12.75 0.61 26.21
CA PHE A 206 -11.98 1.53 25.41
C PHE A 206 -11.22 2.59 26.23
N GLN A 207 -11.02 2.36 27.53
CA GLN A 207 -10.18 3.23 28.35
C GLN A 207 -8.72 2.81 28.21
N VAL A 208 -7.83 3.81 28.10
CA VAL A 208 -6.38 3.58 28.09
C VAL A 208 -5.96 3.07 29.48
N PRO A 209 -5.25 1.93 29.58
CA PRO A 209 -4.76 1.42 30.84
C PRO A 209 -3.97 2.50 31.62
N ASP A 210 -4.14 2.52 32.93
CA ASP A 210 -3.45 3.44 33.88
C ASP A 210 -3.67 4.95 33.62
N ARG A 211 -4.56 5.34 32.68
CA ARG A 211 -4.89 6.75 32.37
C ARG A 211 -6.40 7.02 32.51
N ARG A 212 -6.78 7.31 33.75
CA ARG A 212 -8.20 7.59 34.05
C ARG A 212 -8.74 8.76 33.24
N GLY A 213 -9.88 8.55 32.56
CA GLY A 213 -10.54 9.55 31.74
C GLY A 213 -9.98 9.71 30.32
N HIS A 214 -9.01 8.87 29.94
CA HIS A 214 -8.53 8.75 28.56
C HIS A 214 -9.17 7.53 27.91
N PHE A 215 -9.78 7.75 26.78
CA PHE A 215 -10.42 6.71 25.95
C PHE A 215 -9.78 6.72 24.57
N VAL A 216 -9.84 5.58 23.89
CA VAL A 216 -9.26 5.43 22.56
C VAL A 216 -10.17 4.59 21.67
N ALA A 217 -10.28 4.94 20.39
CA ALA A 217 -11.11 4.23 19.42
C ALA A 217 -10.54 4.30 18.00
N GLY A 218 -11.03 3.44 17.13
CA GLY A 218 -10.63 3.35 15.72
C GLY A 218 -9.32 2.62 15.50
N ASP A 219 -8.70 2.80 14.34
CA ASP A 219 -7.52 2.06 13.88
C ASP A 219 -6.31 2.17 14.79
N ILE A 220 -6.21 3.23 15.60
CA ILE A 220 -5.11 3.40 16.54
C ILE A 220 -5.13 2.35 17.67
N VAL A 221 -6.27 1.72 17.93
CA VAL A 221 -6.39 0.58 18.86
C VAL A 221 -6.07 -0.72 18.13
N ARG A 222 -6.66 -0.86 16.96
CA ARG A 222 -6.53 -2.03 16.11
C ARG A 222 -6.92 -1.63 14.68
N PRO A 223 -5.99 -1.70 13.71
CA PRO A 223 -6.31 -1.42 12.32
C PRO A 223 -7.44 -2.33 11.83
N HIS A 224 -8.48 -1.73 11.27
CA HIS A 224 -9.65 -2.39 10.75
C HIS A 224 -10.10 -1.77 9.43
N LEU A 225 -11.04 -2.42 8.75
CA LEU A 225 -11.80 -1.84 7.66
C LEU A 225 -12.67 -0.67 8.17
N LEU A 226 -12.93 0.31 7.32
CA LEU A 226 -13.77 1.49 7.62
C LEU A 226 -15.14 1.14 8.25
N THR A 227 -15.69 -0.01 7.88
CA THR A 227 -17.00 -0.47 8.39
C THR A 227 -16.95 -1.07 9.79
N THR A 228 -15.74 -1.29 10.34
CA THR A 228 -15.51 -1.94 11.64
C THR A 228 -14.65 -1.12 12.59
N ALA A 229 -14.19 0.05 12.15
CA ALA A 229 -13.35 0.97 12.94
C ALA A 229 -14.15 1.76 13.99
#